data_375c3923e1ab293175a2f78565b622bb
#
_entry.id   375c3923e1ab293175a2f78565b622bb
#
_cell.length_a   1.000
_cell.length_b   1.000
_cell.length_c   1.000
_cell.angle_alpha   90.00
_cell.angle_beta   90.00
_cell.angle_gamma   90.00
#
_symmetry.space_group_name_H-M   'P 1'
#
loop_
_entity.id
_entity.type
_entity.pdbx_description
1 polymer ?
#
loop_
_entity_poly.entity_id
_entity_poly.type
_entity_poly.pdbx_seq_one_letter_code
_entity_poly.pdbx_strand_id
1 'polypeptide(L)'
;RMRPGIFMPKFARKGNRMRQFIVASHAHFASGIVESIGLLSGERENVHALSMYVDGNEDLVKEAAAILDGFAADDEVVVCTDLFGGSVNNEFTKIVQTRPNTHLVTNMNLPLLIQLLFVPDSTPIDEAIRQIVEADDTKVKYVNDLLGQAELDEF
;
A
#
# COMPACT_ATOMS: atom_id res chain seq x y z
N ARG A 1 0.02 23.90 0.32
CA ARG A 1 0.23 23.95 -1.15
C ARG A 1 0.98 22.70 -1.56
N MET A 2 0.30 21.73 -2.18
CA MET A 2 0.97 20.63 -2.86
C MET A 2 1.89 21.20 -3.93
N ARG A 3 3.19 20.90 -3.86
CA ARG A 3 4.07 21.12 -4.99
C ARG A 3 3.60 20.19 -6.11
N PRO A 4 3.42 20.67 -7.33
CA PRO A 4 3.17 19.78 -8.45
C PRO A 4 4.34 18.81 -8.51
N GLY A 5 4.04 17.51 -8.38
CA GLY A 5 5.02 16.47 -8.59
C GLY A 5 5.67 16.69 -9.95
N ILE A 6 6.98 16.71 -10.00
CA ILE A 6 7.72 16.76 -11.26
C ILE A 6 7.31 15.49 -12.01
N PHE A 7 6.46 15.66 -13.02
CA PHE A 7 6.08 14.60 -13.94
C PHE A 7 7.36 14.21 -14.73
N MET A 8 8.02 13.15 -14.28
CA MET A 8 9.09 12.54 -15.06
C MET A 8 8.46 11.84 -16.26
N PRO A 9 8.77 12.25 -17.49
CA PRO A 9 8.23 11.58 -18.67
C PRO A 9 8.62 10.11 -18.67
N LYS A 10 7.70 9.26 -19.10
CA LYS A 10 7.85 7.79 -19.19
C LYS A 10 9.17 7.34 -19.86
N PHE A 11 9.80 8.20 -20.62
CA PHE A 11 11.05 7.93 -21.35
C PHE A 11 12.33 8.06 -20.52
N ALA A 12 12.28 8.68 -19.32
CA ALA A 12 13.47 8.92 -18.50
C ALA A 12 13.89 7.71 -17.66
N ARG A 13 13.10 6.62 -17.65
CA ARG A 13 13.31 5.45 -16.77
C ARG A 13 13.74 4.19 -17.50
N LYS A 14 14.51 4.31 -18.59
CA LYS A 14 15.06 3.13 -19.26
C LYS A 14 16.01 2.40 -18.30
N GLY A 15 15.55 1.28 -17.72
CA GLY A 15 16.37 0.34 -16.96
C GLY A 15 16.13 0.24 -15.45
N ASN A 16 15.32 1.11 -14.83
CA ASN A 16 15.03 1.02 -13.39
C ASN A 16 13.55 0.74 -13.14
N ARG A 17 13.22 -0.54 -13.04
CA ARG A 17 11.95 -1.00 -12.50
C ARG A 17 11.78 -0.44 -11.09
N MET A 18 10.70 0.30 -10.85
CA MET A 18 10.36 0.82 -9.54
C MET A 18 9.26 -0.02 -8.91
N ARG A 19 9.27 -0.05 -7.59
CA ARG A 19 8.16 -0.60 -6.80
C ARG A 19 7.28 0.54 -6.33
N GLN A 20 6.03 0.55 -6.76
CA GLN A 20 5.03 1.55 -6.41
C GLN A 20 4.02 0.96 -5.43
N PHE A 21 3.57 1.75 -4.47
CA PHE A 21 2.56 1.36 -3.51
C PHE A 21 1.33 2.25 -3.66
N ILE A 22 0.15 1.64 -3.76
CA ILE A 22 -1.13 2.33 -3.68
C ILE A 22 -1.82 1.90 -2.39
N VAL A 23 -2.14 2.87 -1.55
CA VAL A 23 -2.90 2.67 -0.31
C VAL A 23 -4.28 3.25 -0.54
N ALA A 24 -5.29 2.39 -0.63
CA ALA A 24 -6.64 2.78 -1.03
C ALA A 24 -7.68 2.40 0.01
N SER A 25 -8.63 3.28 0.27
CA SER A 25 -9.65 3.08 1.31
C SER A 25 -10.95 3.82 1.02
N HIS A 26 -11.97 3.45 1.78
CA HIS A 26 -13.12 4.30 2.02
C HIS A 26 -12.67 5.48 2.89
N ALA A 27 -13.17 6.66 2.58
CA ALA A 27 -12.87 7.91 3.30
C ALA A 27 -11.37 8.14 3.51
N HIS A 28 -11.00 8.90 4.53
CA HIS A 28 -9.62 9.35 4.75
C HIS A 28 -8.70 8.32 5.43
N PHE A 29 -9.12 7.07 5.56
CA PHE A 29 -8.28 6.05 6.18
C PHE A 29 -6.95 5.88 5.45
N ALA A 30 -6.97 5.84 4.12
CA ALA A 30 -5.75 5.72 3.33
C ALA A 30 -4.80 6.91 3.55
N SER A 31 -5.29 8.14 3.44
CA SER A 31 -4.45 9.33 3.67
C SER A 31 -3.94 9.40 5.11
N GLY A 32 -4.74 9.01 6.08
CA GLY A 32 -4.35 8.98 7.50
C GLY A 32 -3.26 7.97 7.80
N ILE A 33 -3.37 6.74 7.28
CA ILE A 33 -2.36 5.71 7.50
C ILE A 33 -1.04 6.05 6.77
N VAL A 34 -1.12 6.66 5.59
CA VAL A 34 0.07 7.14 4.86
C VAL A 34 0.75 8.29 5.62
N GLU A 35 -0.02 9.20 6.21
CA GLU A 35 0.53 10.25 7.10
C GLU A 35 1.26 9.64 8.30
N SER A 36 0.69 8.63 8.94
CA SER A 36 1.32 7.91 10.05
C SER A 36 2.62 7.24 9.63
N ILE A 37 2.66 6.62 8.45
CA ILE A 37 3.88 6.04 7.89
C ILE A 37 4.95 7.11 7.69
N GLY A 38 4.58 8.26 7.15
CA GLY A 38 5.49 9.39 6.95
C GLY A 38 6.12 9.86 8.25
N LEU A 39 5.34 9.93 9.33
CA LEU A 39 5.82 10.30 10.65
C LEU A 39 6.79 9.25 11.24
N LEU A 40 6.48 7.97 11.08
CA LEU A 40 7.22 6.87 11.69
C LEU A 40 8.48 6.47 10.92
N SER A 41 8.44 6.51 9.60
CA SER A 41 9.49 5.97 8.73
C SER A 41 9.96 6.91 7.62
N GLY A 42 9.47 8.12 7.59
CA GLY A 42 9.77 9.12 6.56
C GLY A 42 8.82 9.05 5.37
N GLU A 43 8.63 10.19 4.72
CA GLU A 43 7.83 10.29 3.51
C GLU A 43 8.50 9.58 2.34
N ARG A 44 7.70 8.95 1.48
CA ARG A 44 8.18 8.22 0.30
C ARG A 44 7.42 8.65 -0.95
N GLU A 45 8.14 8.94 -2.01
CA GLU A 45 7.57 9.35 -3.30
C GLU A 45 6.82 8.23 -4.01
N ASN A 46 7.13 6.97 -3.70
CA ASN A 46 6.54 5.79 -4.30
C ASN A 46 5.30 5.27 -3.56
N VAL A 47 4.77 6.01 -2.60
CA VAL A 47 3.55 5.69 -1.85
C VAL A 47 2.45 6.68 -2.22
N HIS A 48 1.33 6.16 -2.72
CA HIS A 48 0.21 6.95 -3.22
C HIS A 48 -1.05 6.61 -2.44
N ALA A 49 -1.64 7.60 -1.79
CA ALA A 49 -2.90 7.44 -1.06
C ALA A 49 -4.10 7.70 -1.97
N LEU A 50 -5.12 6.85 -1.89
CA LEU A 50 -6.38 7.00 -2.58
C LEU A 50 -7.53 6.90 -1.58
N SER A 51 -8.06 8.05 -1.17
CA SER A 51 -9.19 8.17 -0.24
C SER A 51 -10.48 8.36 -1.03
N MET A 52 -11.24 7.26 -1.16
CA MET A 52 -12.46 7.26 -1.97
C MET A 52 -13.70 7.72 -1.20
N TYR A 53 -14.66 8.26 -1.93
CA TYR A 53 -15.97 8.67 -1.45
C TYR A 53 -15.95 9.90 -0.51
N VAL A 54 -14.87 10.66 -0.56
CA VAL A 54 -14.70 11.95 0.13
C VAL A 54 -13.97 12.92 -0.80
N ASP A 55 -14.06 14.19 -0.55
CA ASP A 55 -13.33 15.26 -1.25
C ASP A 55 -13.54 15.24 -2.78
N GLY A 56 -14.72 14.80 -3.23
CA GLY A 56 -15.07 14.71 -4.65
C GLY A 56 -14.52 13.47 -5.37
N ASN A 57 -13.86 12.55 -4.68
CA ASN A 57 -13.31 11.31 -5.23
C ASN A 57 -14.36 10.18 -5.18
N GLU A 58 -15.32 10.19 -6.11
CA GLU A 58 -16.41 9.21 -6.13
C GLU A 58 -16.29 8.16 -7.25
N ASP A 59 -15.51 8.44 -8.28
CA ASP A 59 -15.27 7.54 -9.40
C ASP A 59 -13.97 6.74 -9.19
N LEU A 60 -14.10 5.59 -8.57
CA LEU A 60 -12.96 4.73 -8.23
C LEU A 60 -12.21 4.24 -9.47
N VAL A 61 -12.92 3.87 -10.52
CA VAL A 61 -12.32 3.38 -11.78
C VAL A 61 -11.41 4.46 -12.37
N LYS A 62 -11.90 5.69 -12.45
CA LYS A 62 -11.17 6.85 -12.96
C LYS A 62 -9.95 7.17 -12.10
N GLU A 63 -10.12 7.24 -10.77
CA GLU A 63 -9.04 7.59 -9.86
C GLU A 63 -7.94 6.53 -9.83
N ALA A 64 -8.31 5.25 -9.83
CA ALA A 64 -7.34 4.15 -9.90
C ALA A 64 -6.57 4.16 -11.22
N ALA A 65 -7.25 4.36 -12.33
CA ALA A 65 -6.62 4.47 -13.65
C ALA A 65 -5.65 5.65 -13.72
N ALA A 66 -6.02 6.80 -13.19
CA ALA A 66 -5.16 8.00 -13.18
C ALA A 66 -3.83 7.75 -12.44
N ILE A 67 -3.85 7.05 -11.32
CA ILE A 67 -2.65 6.70 -10.58
C ILE A 67 -1.79 5.71 -11.38
N LEU A 68 -2.40 4.64 -11.88
CA LEU A 68 -1.69 3.57 -12.60
C LEU A 68 -1.09 4.07 -13.92
N ASP A 69 -1.77 4.95 -14.63
CA ASP A 69 -1.27 5.54 -15.87
C ASP A 69 -0.03 6.43 -15.66
N GLY A 70 0.17 6.91 -14.44
CA GLY A 70 1.36 7.64 -14.06
C GLY A 70 2.61 6.77 -13.87
N PHE A 71 2.45 5.45 -13.75
CA PHE A 71 3.55 4.52 -13.56
C PHE A 71 4.12 4.02 -14.90
N ALA A 72 5.37 3.59 -14.87
CA ALA A 72 5.94 2.88 -16.02
C ALA A 72 5.26 1.50 -16.17
N ALA A 73 5.14 1.00 -17.40
CA ALA A 73 4.45 -0.26 -17.70
C ALA A 73 5.09 -1.47 -17.01
N ASP A 74 6.39 -1.41 -16.74
CA ASP A 74 7.17 -2.46 -16.08
C ASP A 74 7.34 -2.23 -14.57
N ASP A 75 6.81 -1.13 -14.03
CA ASP A 75 6.79 -0.92 -12.58
C ASP A 75 5.99 -2.02 -11.89
N GLU A 76 6.55 -2.48 -10.77
CA GLU A 76 5.86 -3.38 -9.86
C GLU A 76 4.94 -2.58 -8.94
N VAL A 77 3.69 -2.99 -8.81
CA VAL A 77 2.69 -2.26 -8.01
C VAL A 77 2.17 -3.17 -6.90
N VAL A 78 2.21 -2.66 -5.69
CA VAL A 78 1.58 -3.27 -4.52
C VAL A 78 0.43 -2.39 -4.08
N VAL A 79 -0.79 -2.91 -4.15
CA VAL A 79 -1.99 -2.22 -3.70
C VAL A 79 -2.39 -2.77 -2.34
N CYS A 80 -2.62 -1.88 -1.38
CA CYS A 80 -3.14 -2.23 -0.07
C CYS A 80 -4.50 -1.56 0.14
N THR A 81 -5.51 -2.35 0.47
CA THR A 81 -6.88 -1.86 0.67
C THR A 81 -7.36 -2.08 2.10
N ASP A 82 -8.41 -1.35 2.48
CA ASP A 82 -8.90 -1.29 3.86
C ASP A 82 -9.61 -2.56 4.31
N LEU A 83 -10.54 -3.10 3.51
CA LEU A 83 -11.27 -4.30 3.90
C LEU A 83 -11.55 -5.23 2.72
N PHE A 84 -11.48 -6.52 3.00
CA PHE A 84 -11.78 -7.57 2.02
C PHE A 84 -13.26 -7.53 1.61
N GLY A 85 -13.52 -7.63 0.31
CA GLY A 85 -14.86 -7.65 -0.23
C GLY A 85 -15.55 -6.28 -0.33
N GLY A 86 -14.92 -5.19 0.12
CA GLY A 86 -15.41 -3.83 -0.08
C GLY A 86 -15.24 -3.37 -1.53
N SER A 87 -15.95 -2.29 -1.91
CA SER A 87 -15.92 -1.77 -3.29
C SER A 87 -14.52 -1.41 -3.78
N VAL A 88 -13.69 -0.85 -2.92
CA VAL A 88 -12.30 -0.50 -3.23
C VAL A 88 -11.49 -1.75 -3.54
N ASN A 89 -11.56 -2.75 -2.70
CA ASN A 89 -10.87 -4.04 -2.91
C ASN A 89 -11.36 -4.74 -4.18
N ASN A 90 -12.66 -4.74 -4.42
CA ASN A 90 -13.25 -5.42 -5.58
C ASN A 90 -12.79 -4.80 -6.91
N GLU A 91 -12.66 -3.49 -6.97
CA GLU A 91 -12.14 -2.82 -8.17
C GLU A 91 -10.67 -3.15 -8.41
N PHE A 92 -9.84 -3.10 -7.37
CA PHE A 92 -8.43 -3.49 -7.51
C PHE A 92 -8.24 -4.98 -7.80
N THR A 93 -9.17 -5.83 -7.38
CA THR A 93 -9.18 -7.26 -7.77
C THR A 93 -9.27 -7.42 -9.29
N LYS A 94 -10.13 -6.65 -9.96
CA LYS A 94 -10.22 -6.66 -11.44
C LYS A 94 -8.92 -6.18 -12.07
N ILE A 95 -8.32 -5.14 -11.54
CA ILE A 95 -7.06 -4.58 -12.05
C ILE A 95 -5.92 -5.60 -11.97
N VAL A 96 -5.80 -6.30 -10.85
CA VAL A 96 -4.76 -7.33 -10.64
C VAL A 96 -4.88 -8.47 -11.64
N GLN A 97 -6.10 -8.82 -12.03
CA GLN A 97 -6.34 -9.87 -13.03
C GLN A 97 -5.84 -9.53 -14.43
N THR A 98 -5.71 -8.25 -14.74
CA THR A 98 -5.38 -7.79 -16.09
C THR A 98 -4.04 -7.07 -16.22
N ARG A 99 -3.51 -6.51 -15.12
CA ARG A 99 -2.24 -5.78 -15.11
C ARG A 99 -1.13 -6.66 -14.55
N PRO A 100 -0.05 -6.92 -15.35
CA PRO A 100 1.08 -7.69 -14.84
C PRO A 100 1.84 -6.96 -13.71
N ASN A 101 2.62 -7.70 -12.95
CA ASN A 101 3.44 -7.19 -11.85
C ASN A 101 2.64 -6.36 -10.82
N THR A 102 1.40 -6.74 -10.58
CA THR A 102 0.49 -6.04 -9.67
C THR A 102 0.00 -7.01 -8.59
N HIS A 103 0.14 -6.61 -7.34
CA HIS A 103 -0.19 -7.41 -6.17
C HIS A 103 -1.22 -6.66 -5.32
N LEU A 104 -2.17 -7.38 -4.75
CA LEU A 104 -3.23 -6.81 -3.92
C LEU A 104 -3.21 -7.46 -2.53
N VAL A 105 -3.10 -6.63 -1.51
CA VAL A 105 -3.18 -7.01 -0.11
C VAL A 105 -4.33 -6.24 0.53
N THR A 106 -5.16 -6.91 1.29
CA THR A 106 -6.32 -6.27 1.93
C THR A 106 -6.30 -6.43 3.44
N ASN A 107 -7.28 -5.84 4.13
CA ASN A 107 -7.29 -5.73 5.59
C ASN A 107 -6.01 -5.08 6.13
N MET A 108 -5.55 -4.05 5.44
CA MET A 108 -4.28 -3.41 5.75
C MET A 108 -4.26 -2.85 7.17
N ASN A 109 -3.08 -2.88 7.75
CA ASN A 109 -2.78 -2.24 9.01
C ASN A 109 -1.39 -1.59 8.95
N LEU A 110 -1.08 -0.77 9.93
CA LEU A 110 0.16 -0.01 9.95
C LEU A 110 1.42 -0.90 10.01
N PRO A 111 1.50 -1.95 10.85
CA PRO A 111 2.65 -2.86 10.85
C PRO A 111 2.89 -3.55 9.51
N LEU A 112 1.83 -3.99 8.85
CA LEU A 112 1.90 -4.60 7.51
C LEU A 112 2.50 -3.64 6.49
N LEU A 113 1.99 -2.41 6.43
CA LEU A 113 2.45 -1.42 5.46
C LEU A 113 3.91 -1.04 5.68
N ILE A 114 4.32 -0.85 6.94
CA ILE A 114 5.71 -0.55 7.26
C ILE A 114 6.62 -1.67 6.78
N GLN A 115 6.29 -2.92 7.05
CA GLN A 115 7.10 -4.05 6.62
C GLN A 115 7.18 -4.18 5.10
N LEU A 116 6.08 -3.98 4.39
CA LEU A 116 6.07 -3.98 2.92
C LEU A 116 7.00 -2.92 2.34
N LEU A 117 6.99 -1.72 2.90
CA LEU A 117 7.82 -0.60 2.44
C LEU A 117 9.31 -0.83 2.66
N PHE A 118 9.70 -1.64 3.64
CA PHE A 118 11.10 -1.95 3.92
C PHE A 118 11.62 -3.20 3.20
N VAL A 119 10.80 -3.88 2.39
CA VAL A 119 11.27 -5.00 1.58
C VAL A 119 12.30 -4.51 0.57
N PRO A 120 13.52 -5.05 0.56
CA PRO A 120 14.53 -4.65 -0.42
C PRO A 120 14.07 -4.88 -1.86
N ASP A 121 14.49 -4.01 -2.78
CA ASP A 121 14.12 -4.13 -4.21
C ASP A 121 14.62 -5.44 -4.84
N SER A 122 15.67 -6.03 -4.29
CA SER A 122 16.21 -7.31 -4.73
C SER A 122 15.40 -8.53 -4.28
N THR A 123 14.50 -8.36 -3.31
CA THR A 123 13.66 -9.45 -2.80
C THR A 123 12.39 -9.56 -3.65
N PRO A 124 12.03 -10.75 -4.14
CA PRO A 124 10.76 -10.98 -4.82
C PRO A 124 9.60 -10.57 -3.91
N ILE A 125 8.78 -9.64 -4.37
CA ILE A 125 7.73 -9.04 -3.53
C ILE A 125 6.63 -10.03 -3.17
N ASP A 126 6.28 -10.94 -4.05
CA ASP A 126 5.26 -11.95 -3.79
C ASP A 126 5.65 -12.89 -2.64
N GLU A 127 6.93 -13.28 -2.56
CA GLU A 127 7.45 -14.07 -1.46
C GLU A 127 7.42 -13.29 -0.14
N ALA A 128 7.86 -12.03 -0.18
CA ALA A 128 7.83 -11.15 0.98
C ALA A 128 6.40 -10.91 1.48
N ILE A 129 5.45 -10.68 0.58
CA ILE A 129 4.03 -10.50 0.95
C ILE A 129 3.51 -11.73 1.68
N ARG A 130 3.75 -12.94 1.16
CA ARG A 130 3.29 -14.18 1.80
C ARG A 130 3.85 -14.34 3.21
N GLN A 131 5.09 -13.98 3.44
CA GLN A 131 5.70 -14.01 4.77
C GLN A 131 5.11 -12.95 5.70
N ILE A 132 4.95 -11.73 5.21
CA ILE A 132 4.48 -10.59 6.01
C ILE A 132 3.02 -10.79 6.44
N VAL A 133 2.15 -11.28 5.56
CA VAL A 133 0.74 -11.50 5.91
C VAL A 133 0.54 -12.61 6.95
N GLU A 134 1.49 -13.53 7.09
CA GLU A 134 1.46 -14.61 8.07
C GLU A 134 2.26 -14.30 9.35
N ALA A 135 3.01 -13.21 9.37
CA ALA A 135 3.83 -12.83 10.52
C ALA A 135 2.98 -12.44 11.73
N ASP A 136 3.44 -12.83 12.93
CA ASP A 136 2.70 -12.52 14.17
C ASP A 136 2.60 -11.03 14.45
N ASP A 137 3.59 -10.26 14.08
CA ASP A 137 3.66 -8.81 14.32
C ASP A 137 2.78 -7.98 13.38
N THR A 138 2.22 -8.59 12.34
CA THR A 138 1.23 -7.95 11.47
C THR A 138 -0.22 -8.29 11.83
N LYS A 139 -0.43 -9.21 12.75
CA LYS A 139 -1.75 -9.65 13.18
C LYS A 139 -2.33 -8.72 14.25
N VAL A 140 -3.65 -8.63 14.28
CA VAL A 140 -4.37 -8.00 15.38
C VAL A 140 -4.12 -8.82 16.65
N LYS A 141 -3.87 -8.14 17.77
CA LYS A 141 -3.55 -8.77 19.06
C LYS A 141 -4.55 -8.37 20.13
N TYR A 142 -4.99 -9.33 20.91
CA TYR A 142 -5.73 -9.05 22.16
C TYR A 142 -4.73 -8.99 23.33
N VAL A 143 -4.35 -7.79 23.69
CA VAL A 143 -3.25 -7.54 24.66
C VAL A 143 -3.57 -8.15 26.03
N ASN A 144 -4.83 -8.20 26.43
CA ASN A 144 -5.20 -8.80 27.72
C ASN A 144 -4.77 -10.27 27.86
N ASP A 145 -4.82 -11.04 26.78
CA ASP A 145 -4.38 -12.43 26.78
C ASP A 145 -2.85 -12.56 26.83
N LEU A 146 -2.13 -11.49 26.46
CA LEU A 146 -0.68 -11.45 26.53
C LEU A 146 -0.15 -11.05 27.92
N LEU A 147 -0.99 -10.42 28.75
CA LEU A 147 -0.62 -10.00 30.09
C LEU A 147 -0.37 -11.24 30.99
N GLY A 148 0.80 -11.24 31.66
CA GLY A 148 1.21 -12.38 32.51
C GLY A 148 2.18 -13.35 31.83
N GLN A 149 2.50 -13.16 30.54
CA GLN A 149 3.57 -13.89 29.88
C GLN A 149 4.91 -13.21 30.23
N ALA A 150 5.95 -13.99 30.55
CA ALA A 150 7.27 -13.49 30.98
C ALA A 150 7.98 -12.63 29.92
N GLU A 151 7.55 -12.70 28.67
CA GLU A 151 8.13 -11.99 27.53
C GLU A 151 7.59 -10.56 27.36
N LEU A 152 6.61 -10.12 28.17
CA LEU A 152 6.06 -8.77 28.13
C LEU A 152 6.99 -7.71 28.75
N ASP A 153 7.98 -8.14 29.51
CA ASP A 153 8.96 -7.25 30.13
C ASP A 153 9.94 -6.65 29.08
N GLU A 154 9.87 -7.09 27.82
CA GLU A 154 10.71 -6.61 26.71
C GLU A 154 10.00 -5.58 25.79
N PHE A 155 8.77 -5.25 26.09
CA PHE A 155 8.04 -4.21 25.40
C PHE A 155 8.15 -2.91 26.18
#